data_d1fc6636a775522620cfc626d6278541
#
_entry.id   d1fc6636a775522620cfc626d6278541
#
_cell.length_a   1.000
_cell.length_b   1.000
_cell.length_c   1.000
_cell.angle_alpha   90.00
_cell.angle_beta   90.00
_cell.angle_gamma   90.00
#
_symmetry.space_group_name_H-M   'P 1'
#
loop_
_entity.id
_entity.type
_entity.pdbx_description
1 polymer ?
#
loop_
_entity_poly.entity_id
_entity_poly.type
_entity_poly.pdbx_seq_one_letter_code
_entity_poly.pdbx_strand_id
1 'polypeptide(L)'
;ERIDYVKADKLDSFVAFNKPSFDKFKGDINPNTRLFVDSTFVTAEDVSGTPAKQVFLFPATKYAEENFRVVCTNIVMMGYIVAHNPDISLENAQNAIRAVMNPKVVDLNLKALQFGYEHGKADLA
;
A
#
# COMPACT_ATOMS: atom_id res chain seq x y z
N GLU A 1 -7.88 -7.05 -11.03
CA GLU A 1 -8.56 -7.06 -9.73
C GLU A 1 -7.59 -6.77 -8.61
N ARG A 2 -7.97 -5.92 -7.72
CA ARG A 2 -7.13 -5.61 -6.58
C ARG A 2 -7.90 -5.77 -5.28
N ILE A 3 -7.15 -5.97 -4.24
CA ILE A 3 -7.72 -6.11 -2.91
C ILE A 3 -7.49 -4.82 -2.15
N ASP A 4 -8.57 -4.16 -1.78
CA ASP A 4 -8.50 -2.91 -1.03
C ASP A 4 -8.58 -3.14 0.48
N TYR A 5 -8.86 -4.37 0.89
CA TYR A 5 -9.18 -4.65 2.27
C TYR A 5 -8.68 -6.03 2.64
N VAL A 6 -7.86 -6.08 3.67
CA VAL A 6 -7.35 -7.33 4.24
C VAL A 6 -7.70 -7.33 5.71
N LYS A 7 -8.31 -8.41 6.18
CA LYS A 7 -8.74 -8.50 7.56
C LYS A 7 -8.03 -9.63 8.28
N ALA A 8 -7.52 -9.35 9.47
CA ALA A 8 -6.89 -10.33 10.33
C ALA A 8 -7.57 -10.27 11.70
N ASP A 9 -7.38 -11.32 12.51
CA ASP A 9 -8.03 -11.42 13.79
C ASP A 9 -7.65 -10.29 14.74
N LYS A 10 -6.40 -9.86 14.71
CA LYS A 10 -5.87 -8.91 15.69
C LYS A 10 -5.67 -7.53 15.15
N LEU A 11 -5.13 -7.42 13.95
CA LEU A 11 -4.77 -6.15 13.35
C LEU A 11 -5.12 -6.21 11.89
N ASP A 12 -6.03 -5.36 11.50
CA ASP A 12 -6.46 -5.28 10.11
C ASP A 12 -5.62 -4.25 9.36
N SER A 13 -5.36 -4.52 8.09
CA SER A 13 -4.78 -3.53 7.20
C SER A 13 -5.80 -3.21 6.12
N PHE A 14 -6.02 -1.92 5.93
CA PHE A 14 -6.96 -1.43 4.92
C PHE A 14 -6.17 -0.54 3.98
N VAL A 15 -6.29 -0.80 2.68
CA VAL A 15 -5.58 -0.02 1.66
C VAL A 15 -6.60 0.71 0.81
N ALA A 16 -6.51 2.02 0.74
CA ALA A 16 -7.42 2.84 -0.06
C ALA A 16 -6.63 3.58 -1.13
N PHE A 17 -6.90 3.27 -2.40
CA PHE A 17 -6.23 3.91 -3.52
C PHE A 17 -7.00 5.11 -4.05
N ASN A 18 -8.26 5.26 -3.69
CA ASN A 18 -9.07 6.38 -4.13
C ASN A 18 -10.20 6.60 -3.15
N LYS A 19 -10.86 7.76 -3.30
CA LYS A 19 -11.90 8.12 -2.36
C LYS A 19 -13.14 7.22 -2.45
N PRO A 20 -13.62 6.83 -3.64
CA PRO A 20 -14.75 5.90 -3.69
C PRO A 20 -14.50 4.58 -2.95
N SER A 21 -13.31 4.00 -3.06
CA SER A 21 -12.97 2.79 -2.33
C SER A 21 -12.97 3.04 -0.84
N PHE A 22 -12.38 4.16 -0.40
CA PHE A 22 -12.38 4.51 1.01
C PHE A 22 -13.81 4.68 1.53
N ASP A 23 -14.64 5.41 0.81
CA ASP A 23 -16.02 5.67 1.25
C ASP A 23 -16.82 4.36 1.32
N LYS A 24 -16.57 3.44 0.41
CA LYS A 24 -17.29 2.18 0.38
C LYS A 24 -16.99 1.31 1.59
N PHE A 25 -15.74 1.28 2.03
CA PHE A 25 -15.31 0.35 3.07
C PHE A 25 -14.99 1.00 4.40
N LYS A 26 -15.13 2.32 4.51
CA LYS A 26 -14.73 3.02 5.74
C LYS A 26 -15.49 2.56 6.98
N GLY A 27 -16.68 1.99 6.80
CA GLY A 27 -17.45 1.46 7.92
C GLY A 27 -16.81 0.23 8.55
N ASP A 28 -15.87 -0.43 7.87
CA ASP A 28 -15.16 -1.59 8.41
C ASP A 28 -13.91 -1.19 9.20
N ILE A 29 -13.54 0.08 9.18
CA ILE A 29 -12.36 0.55 9.90
C ILE A 29 -12.68 0.63 11.38
N ASN A 30 -11.78 0.10 12.21
CA ASN A 30 -11.96 0.06 13.64
C ASN A 30 -10.64 0.42 14.33
N PRO A 31 -10.61 0.50 15.67
CA PRO A 31 -9.38 0.89 16.39
C PRO A 31 -8.19 -0.04 16.21
N ASN A 32 -8.39 -1.22 15.62
CA ASN A 32 -7.29 -2.13 15.34
C ASN A 32 -6.80 -2.03 13.89
N THR A 33 -7.43 -1.19 13.07
CA THR A 33 -7.09 -1.07 11.65
C THR A 33 -5.89 -0.15 11.46
N ARG A 34 -4.96 -0.58 10.62
CA ARG A 34 -3.93 0.30 10.07
C ARG A 34 -4.37 0.67 8.66
N LEU A 35 -4.52 1.96 8.42
CA LEU A 35 -5.05 2.47 7.15
C LEU A 35 -3.90 3.01 6.31
N PHE A 36 -3.72 2.42 5.13
CA PHE A 36 -2.73 2.87 4.14
C PHE A 36 -3.48 3.54 3.00
N VAL A 37 -3.16 4.78 2.74
CA VAL A 37 -3.91 5.61 1.81
C VAL A 37 -3.01 6.15 0.73
N ASP A 38 -3.46 6.04 -0.52
CA ASP A 38 -2.77 6.69 -1.63
C ASP A 38 -3.12 8.18 -1.59
N SER A 39 -2.19 8.95 -1.04
CA SER A 39 -2.44 10.37 -0.81
C SER A 39 -2.43 11.20 -2.10
N THR A 40 -2.18 10.57 -3.24
CA THR A 40 -2.39 11.23 -4.52
C THR A 40 -3.86 11.62 -4.69
N PHE A 41 -4.78 10.77 -4.23
CA PHE A 41 -6.21 10.96 -4.45
C PHE A 41 -7.03 11.10 -3.18
N VAL A 42 -6.51 10.65 -2.04
CA VAL A 42 -7.23 10.67 -0.77
C VAL A 42 -6.42 11.52 0.19
N THR A 43 -7.01 12.60 0.68
CA THR A 43 -6.28 13.56 1.50
C THR A 43 -6.37 13.20 2.98
N ALA A 44 -5.52 13.86 3.78
CA ALA A 44 -5.60 13.72 5.22
C ALA A 44 -6.99 14.16 5.75
N GLU A 45 -7.57 15.18 5.11
CA GLU A 45 -8.89 15.64 5.49
C GLU A 45 -9.95 14.58 5.23
N ASP A 46 -9.84 13.87 4.09
CA ASP A 46 -10.79 12.82 3.73
C ASP A 46 -10.85 11.72 4.77
N VAL A 47 -9.73 11.44 5.42
CA VAL A 47 -9.64 10.34 6.39
C VAL A 47 -9.67 10.85 7.84
N SER A 48 -9.83 12.14 8.04
CA SER A 48 -9.92 12.69 9.39
C SER A 48 -11.15 12.12 10.09
N GLY A 49 -11.00 11.83 11.38
CA GLY A 49 -12.09 11.25 12.14
C GLY A 49 -12.24 9.75 12.01
N THR A 50 -11.44 9.09 11.16
CA THR A 50 -11.46 7.64 11.09
C THR A 50 -11.00 7.05 12.43
N PRO A 51 -11.60 5.93 12.88
CA PRO A 51 -11.17 5.28 14.12
C PRO A 51 -9.91 4.43 13.97
N ALA A 52 -9.26 4.42 12.81
CA ALA A 52 -8.10 3.60 12.56
C ALA A 52 -7.00 3.83 13.60
N LYS A 53 -6.31 2.76 13.97
CA LYS A 53 -5.19 2.82 14.89
C LYS A 53 -4.08 3.72 14.38
N GLN A 54 -3.77 3.59 13.11
CA GLN A 54 -2.74 4.38 12.44
C GLN A 54 -3.19 4.68 11.02
N VAL A 55 -2.84 5.86 10.53
CA VAL A 55 -3.12 6.25 9.16
C VAL A 55 -1.80 6.62 8.49
N PHE A 56 -1.52 5.98 7.38
CA PHE A 56 -0.32 6.22 6.61
C PHE A 56 -0.70 6.83 5.26
N LEU A 57 -0.22 8.03 4.99
CA LEU A 57 -0.48 8.75 3.75
C LEU A 57 0.76 8.62 2.86
N PHE A 58 0.61 7.93 1.74
CA PHE A 58 1.72 7.67 0.84
C PHE A 58 1.25 7.87 -0.59
N PRO A 59 1.83 8.81 -1.34
CA PRO A 59 1.33 9.13 -2.70
C PRO A 59 1.81 8.09 -3.71
N ALA A 60 1.29 6.87 -3.62
CA ALA A 60 1.77 5.75 -4.42
C ALA A 60 1.59 5.98 -5.92
N THR A 61 0.44 6.50 -6.35
CA THR A 61 0.21 6.74 -7.77
C THR A 61 1.17 7.79 -8.31
N LYS A 62 1.37 8.88 -7.55
CA LYS A 62 2.29 9.94 -7.98
C LYS A 62 3.70 9.38 -8.16
N TYR A 63 4.18 8.62 -7.19
CA TYR A 63 5.52 8.04 -7.27
C TYR A 63 5.64 7.02 -8.41
N ALA A 64 4.61 6.23 -8.62
CA ALA A 64 4.63 5.26 -9.71
C ALA A 64 4.70 5.98 -11.05
N GLU A 65 3.91 7.03 -11.21
CA GLU A 65 3.87 7.79 -12.43
C GLU A 65 5.20 8.50 -12.71
N GLU A 66 5.82 9.04 -11.68
CA GLU A 66 7.06 9.81 -11.83
C GLU A 66 8.29 8.94 -12.05
N ASN A 67 8.33 7.76 -11.46
CA ASN A 67 9.54 6.94 -11.42
C ASN A 67 9.44 5.64 -12.21
N PHE A 68 8.24 5.19 -12.50
CA PHE A 68 8.01 3.91 -13.15
C PHE A 68 6.91 4.07 -14.18
N ARG A 69 5.78 3.42 -13.91
CA ARG A 69 4.56 3.55 -14.70
C ARG A 69 3.39 3.50 -13.73
N VAL A 70 2.30 4.16 -14.10
CA VAL A 70 1.13 4.20 -13.23
C VAL A 70 0.60 2.79 -12.94
N VAL A 71 0.82 1.84 -13.83
CA VAL A 71 0.40 0.46 -13.62
C VAL A 71 1.15 -0.18 -12.45
N CYS A 72 2.27 0.38 -12.02
CA CYS A 72 3.03 -0.12 -10.88
C CYS A 72 2.54 0.40 -9.52
N THR A 73 1.48 1.20 -9.50
CA THR A 73 0.99 1.82 -8.26
C THR A 73 0.77 0.79 -7.15
N ASN A 74 0.11 -0.34 -7.48
CA ASN A 74 -0.16 -1.36 -6.47
C ASN A 74 1.13 -1.92 -5.87
N ILE A 75 2.15 -2.08 -6.69
CA ILE A 75 3.42 -2.66 -6.23
C ILE A 75 4.20 -1.66 -5.39
N VAL A 76 4.17 -0.38 -5.76
CA VAL A 76 4.79 0.67 -4.93
C VAL A 76 4.14 0.70 -3.55
N MET A 77 2.81 0.67 -3.51
CA MET A 77 2.09 0.64 -2.24
C MET A 77 2.39 -0.64 -1.46
N MET A 78 2.48 -1.78 -2.15
CA MET A 78 2.81 -3.05 -1.49
C MET A 78 4.16 -2.96 -0.78
N GLY A 79 5.15 -2.37 -1.44
CA GLY A 79 6.47 -2.21 -0.83
C GLY A 79 6.41 -1.38 0.44
N TYR A 80 5.65 -0.30 0.40
CA TYR A 80 5.45 0.56 1.56
C TYR A 80 4.79 -0.22 2.72
N ILE A 81 3.78 -1.02 2.40
CA ILE A 81 3.08 -1.81 3.41
C ILE A 81 3.99 -2.89 3.99
N VAL A 82 4.79 -3.55 3.15
CA VAL A 82 5.72 -4.57 3.60
C VAL A 82 6.68 -4.00 4.64
N ALA A 83 7.15 -2.77 4.44
CA ALA A 83 8.06 -2.12 5.38
C ALA A 83 7.42 -1.93 6.75
N HIS A 84 6.09 -1.79 6.80
CA HIS A 84 5.35 -1.55 8.04
C HIS A 84 4.82 -2.85 8.64
N ASN A 85 5.09 -3.99 8.03
CA ASN A 85 4.49 -5.25 8.45
C ASN A 85 5.59 -6.30 8.64
N PRO A 86 6.05 -6.52 9.89
CA PRO A 86 7.15 -7.45 10.14
C PRO A 86 6.82 -8.90 9.80
N ASP A 87 5.54 -9.23 9.64
CA ASP A 87 5.13 -10.59 9.31
C ASP A 87 5.31 -10.91 7.83
N ILE A 88 5.56 -9.91 7.00
CA ILE A 88 5.74 -10.09 5.56
C ILE A 88 7.19 -9.72 5.22
N SER A 89 7.93 -10.66 4.62
CA SER A 89 9.30 -10.37 4.25
C SER A 89 9.36 -9.75 2.85
N LEU A 90 10.32 -8.85 2.67
CA LEU A 90 10.56 -8.28 1.34
C LEU A 90 10.93 -9.38 0.35
N GLU A 91 11.72 -10.35 0.79
CA GLU A 91 12.13 -11.45 -0.08
C GLU A 91 10.92 -12.24 -0.59
N ASN A 92 9.96 -12.52 0.28
CA ASN A 92 8.77 -13.23 -0.14
C ASN A 92 7.96 -12.44 -1.14
N ALA A 93 7.86 -11.12 -0.96
CA ALA A 93 7.16 -10.26 -1.92
C ALA A 93 7.90 -10.25 -3.26
N GLN A 94 9.22 -10.19 -3.24
CA GLN A 94 10.02 -10.24 -4.46
C GLN A 94 9.81 -11.56 -5.20
N ASN A 95 9.80 -12.66 -4.46
CA ASN A 95 9.62 -13.97 -5.07
C ASN A 95 8.21 -14.12 -5.67
N ALA A 96 7.21 -13.55 -5.02
CA ALA A 96 5.85 -13.56 -5.55
C ALA A 96 5.78 -12.81 -6.89
N ILE A 97 6.46 -11.68 -6.99
CA ILE A 97 6.52 -10.93 -8.23
C ILE A 97 7.16 -11.78 -9.34
N ARG A 98 8.27 -12.43 -9.02
CA ARG A 98 8.96 -13.28 -9.99
C ARG A 98 8.10 -14.46 -10.45
N ALA A 99 7.26 -14.96 -9.55
CA ALA A 99 6.46 -16.14 -9.84
C ALA A 99 5.23 -15.83 -10.69
N VAL A 100 4.61 -14.66 -10.50
CA VAL A 100 3.31 -14.40 -11.10
C VAL A 100 3.34 -13.37 -12.22
N MET A 101 4.39 -12.57 -12.34
CA MET A 101 4.43 -11.51 -13.34
C MET A 101 5.11 -11.95 -14.61
N ASN A 102 4.69 -11.34 -15.72
CA ASN A 102 5.33 -11.53 -17.00
C ASN A 102 6.81 -11.14 -16.88
N PRO A 103 7.74 -11.98 -17.37
CA PRO A 103 9.17 -11.67 -17.25
C PRO A 103 9.57 -10.29 -17.78
N LYS A 104 8.82 -9.75 -18.74
CA LYS A 104 9.14 -8.45 -19.32
C LYS A 104 8.96 -7.31 -18.34
N VAL A 105 8.16 -7.51 -17.28
CA VAL A 105 7.88 -6.44 -16.31
C VAL A 105 8.39 -6.76 -14.91
N VAL A 106 9.04 -7.92 -14.73
CA VAL A 106 9.52 -8.30 -13.41
C VAL A 106 10.51 -7.29 -12.87
N ASP A 107 11.52 -6.91 -13.67
CA ASP A 107 12.52 -5.95 -13.17
C ASP A 107 11.93 -4.61 -12.78
N LEU A 108 11.01 -4.11 -13.60
CA LEU A 108 10.34 -2.85 -13.30
C LEU A 108 9.57 -2.93 -11.98
N ASN A 109 8.86 -4.03 -11.79
CA ASN A 109 8.05 -4.20 -10.58
C ASN A 109 8.89 -4.48 -9.35
N LEU A 110 10.03 -5.16 -9.50
CA LEU A 110 10.94 -5.32 -8.37
C LEU A 110 11.50 -3.98 -7.93
N LYS A 111 11.81 -3.09 -8.86
CA LYS A 111 12.27 -1.75 -8.53
C LYS A 111 11.17 -0.94 -7.87
N ALA A 112 9.94 -1.08 -8.35
CA ALA A 112 8.80 -0.39 -7.76
C ALA A 112 8.56 -0.86 -6.32
N LEU A 113 8.65 -2.16 -6.08
CA LEU A 113 8.51 -2.72 -4.75
C LEU A 113 9.60 -2.18 -3.82
N GLN A 114 10.85 -2.18 -4.27
CA GLN A 114 11.97 -1.69 -3.49
C GLN A 114 11.80 -0.21 -3.15
N PHE A 115 11.34 0.57 -4.12
CA PHE A 115 11.11 2.00 -3.92
C PHE A 115 10.10 2.25 -2.79
N GLY A 116 8.96 1.56 -2.85
CA GLY A 116 7.95 1.70 -1.80
C GLY A 116 8.47 1.22 -0.46
N TYR A 117 9.20 0.11 -0.46
CA TYR A 117 9.77 -0.44 0.76
C TYR A 117 10.72 0.56 1.44
N GLU A 118 11.60 1.19 0.66
CA GLU A 118 12.56 2.14 1.21
C GLU A 118 11.86 3.38 1.77
N HIS A 119 10.80 3.84 1.12
CA HIS A 119 10.01 4.94 1.66
C HIS A 119 9.31 4.55 2.96
N GLY A 120 8.79 3.33 3.02
CA GLY A 120 8.16 2.85 4.23
C GLY A 120 9.15 2.74 5.38
N LYS A 121 10.36 2.26 5.11
CA LYS A 121 11.40 2.17 6.14
C LYS A 121 11.81 3.57 6.61
N ALA A 122 11.90 4.52 5.70
CA ALA A 122 12.24 5.88 6.06
C ALA A 122 11.19 6.50 7.01
N ASP A 123 9.92 6.19 6.76
CA ASP A 123 8.85 6.70 7.60
C ASP A 123 8.85 6.07 9.00
N LEU A 124 9.46 4.89 9.14
CA LEU A 124 9.58 4.25 10.44
C LEU A 124 10.76 4.78 11.26
N ALA A 125 11.71 5.40 10.60
CA ALA A 125 12.94 5.89 11.26
C ALA A 125 12.70 7.08 12.19
#